data_6d426aa23a8580d513a56f7f1d160c78
#
_entry.id   6d426aa23a8580d513a56f7f1d160c78
#
_cell.length_a   1.000
_cell.length_b   1.000
_cell.length_c   1.000
_cell.angle_alpha   90.00
_cell.angle_beta   90.00
_cell.angle_gamma   90.00
#
_symmetry.space_group_name_H-M   'P 1'
#
loop_
_entity.id
_entity.type
_entity.pdbx_description
1 polymer ?
#
loop_
_entity_poly.entity_id
_entity_poly.type
_entity_poly.pdbx_seq_one_letter_code
_entity_poly.pdbx_strand_id
1 'polypeptide(L)'
;MLNPPRLGKIDLQLVRVLHTVINEGSVSRAALKLGSTQPAISAQLKRLRALTGDALLVRSGTGLAPTATALSLVEPAATILHQAQLIFGERRASRAFDPASSEAAFTIAASDYLDPLFLPELVARLQAGAPKARIELHALSPDYDYRSGLARGEVDLVIGNWLEPPGELHLARLFTDEIVCLVGEDHPAARYPRTWVPSRYLAAEHVAPTCFAPGVRGVIDEHLARQGLERRVVVRSPHFGLIPLMLAQTHLVLTTGRLFCSRFVEALPVKILRCPIEFPPLTYYQLWHDVSHASAAGRWLREQVRDVALTLASHQPPARRRPA
;
A
#
# COMPACT_ATOMS: atom_id res chain seq x y z
N MET A 1 -28.94 -26.86 -17.12
CA MET A 1 -28.73 -26.86 -15.66
C MET A 1 -27.49 -27.66 -15.37
N LEU A 2 -26.37 -27.05 -15.02
CA LEU A 2 -25.17 -27.73 -14.59
C LEU A 2 -25.44 -28.35 -13.21
N ASN A 3 -25.30 -29.65 -13.11
CA ASN A 3 -25.38 -30.37 -11.84
C ASN A 3 -24.36 -29.75 -10.86
N PRO A 4 -24.71 -29.41 -9.62
CA PRO A 4 -23.76 -28.83 -8.68
C PRO A 4 -22.56 -29.77 -8.53
N PRO A 5 -21.34 -29.27 -8.55
CA PRO A 5 -20.14 -30.09 -8.51
C PRO A 5 -20.15 -30.95 -7.26
N ARG A 6 -19.80 -32.23 -7.42
CA ARG A 6 -19.66 -33.24 -6.35
C ARG A 6 -18.44 -32.91 -5.44
N LEU A 7 -18.23 -31.65 -5.10
CA LEU A 7 -17.06 -31.12 -4.38
C LEU A 7 -16.89 -31.78 -3.00
N GLY A 8 -17.98 -32.16 -2.33
CA GLY A 8 -17.92 -32.91 -1.07
C GLY A 8 -17.28 -34.31 -1.13
N LYS A 9 -16.97 -34.77 -2.34
CA LYS A 9 -16.29 -36.07 -2.56
C LYS A 9 -14.84 -35.89 -3.01
N ILE A 10 -14.33 -34.67 -3.11
CA ILE A 10 -12.98 -34.33 -3.59
C ILE A 10 -12.20 -33.78 -2.42
N ASP A 11 -11.03 -34.33 -2.14
CA ASP A 11 -10.05 -33.86 -1.20
C ASP A 11 -8.73 -33.52 -1.92
N LEU A 12 -7.88 -32.73 -1.28
CA LEU A 12 -6.58 -32.34 -1.85
C LEU A 12 -5.66 -33.55 -2.11
N GLN A 13 -5.80 -34.61 -1.34
CA GLN A 13 -5.03 -35.83 -1.57
C GLN A 13 -5.41 -36.47 -2.91
N LEU A 14 -6.68 -36.43 -3.27
CA LEU A 14 -7.16 -36.94 -4.54
C LEU A 14 -6.66 -36.14 -5.73
N VAL A 15 -6.61 -34.81 -5.60
CA VAL A 15 -6.00 -33.89 -6.59
C VAL A 15 -4.50 -34.15 -6.73
N ARG A 16 -3.81 -34.38 -5.61
CA ARG A 16 -2.38 -34.70 -5.59
C ARG A 16 -2.09 -36.03 -6.30
N VAL A 17 -2.93 -37.04 -6.08
CA VAL A 17 -2.80 -38.33 -6.78
C VAL A 17 -3.04 -38.16 -8.28
N LEU A 18 -4.09 -37.46 -8.69
CA LEU A 18 -4.36 -37.13 -10.09
C LEU A 18 -3.12 -36.55 -10.78
N HIS A 19 -2.62 -35.44 -10.24
CA HIS A 19 -1.45 -34.74 -10.78
C HIS A 19 -0.21 -35.65 -10.86
N THR A 20 0.08 -36.39 -9.78
CA THR A 20 1.29 -37.22 -9.72
C THR A 20 1.19 -38.44 -10.66
N VAL A 21 0.04 -39.11 -10.72
CA VAL A 21 -0.15 -40.31 -11.55
C VAL A 21 -0.05 -39.97 -13.04
N ILE A 22 -0.60 -38.82 -13.45
CA ILE A 22 -0.54 -38.38 -14.85
C ILE A 22 0.90 -38.04 -15.23
N ASN A 23 1.62 -37.24 -14.40
CA ASN A 23 3.00 -36.84 -14.68
C ASN A 23 3.97 -38.03 -14.66
N GLU A 24 3.77 -39.02 -13.80
CA GLU A 24 4.64 -40.20 -13.73
C GLU A 24 4.31 -41.25 -14.81
N GLY A 25 3.09 -41.23 -15.37
CA GLY A 25 2.63 -42.27 -16.30
C GLY A 25 2.70 -43.68 -15.74
N SER A 26 2.78 -43.83 -14.40
CA SER A 26 2.96 -45.11 -13.70
C SER A 26 2.40 -45.06 -12.29
N VAL A 27 1.50 -45.99 -11.98
CA VAL A 27 0.89 -46.09 -10.64
C VAL A 27 1.92 -46.48 -9.58
N SER A 28 2.90 -47.30 -9.91
CA SER A 28 3.96 -47.71 -8.97
C SER A 28 4.92 -46.56 -8.67
N ARG A 29 5.35 -45.78 -9.68
CA ARG A 29 6.18 -44.57 -9.46
C ARG A 29 5.44 -43.54 -8.69
N ALA A 30 4.18 -43.28 -9.00
CA ALA A 30 3.35 -42.35 -8.25
C ALA A 30 3.19 -42.78 -6.77
N ALA A 31 3.04 -44.07 -6.50
CA ALA A 31 2.97 -44.58 -5.13
C ALA A 31 4.27 -44.29 -4.35
N LEU A 32 5.43 -44.55 -4.93
CA LEU A 32 6.73 -44.23 -4.34
C LEU A 32 6.86 -42.72 -4.05
N LYS A 33 6.52 -41.88 -5.04
CA LYS A 33 6.64 -40.43 -4.93
C LYS A 33 5.69 -39.83 -3.89
N LEU A 34 4.54 -40.46 -3.66
CA LEU A 34 3.55 -40.04 -2.69
C LEU A 34 3.71 -40.70 -1.30
N GLY A 35 4.74 -41.50 -1.10
CA GLY A 35 4.92 -42.24 0.15
C GLY A 35 3.72 -43.17 0.49
N SER A 36 3.11 -43.78 -0.54
CA SER A 36 1.91 -44.56 -0.43
C SER A 36 2.11 -45.98 -1.05
N THR A 37 1.12 -46.84 -0.93
CA THR A 37 1.16 -48.16 -1.54
C THR A 37 0.49 -48.16 -2.91
N GLN A 38 0.95 -49.03 -3.84
CA GLN A 38 0.34 -49.14 -5.16
C GLN A 38 -1.15 -49.49 -5.11
N PRO A 39 -1.65 -50.43 -4.24
CA PRO A 39 -3.08 -50.67 -4.10
C PRO A 39 -3.88 -49.40 -3.69
N ALA A 40 -3.34 -48.57 -2.78
CA ALA A 40 -4.01 -47.38 -2.35
C ALA A 40 -4.12 -46.35 -3.50
N ILE A 41 -3.04 -46.13 -4.27
CA ILE A 41 -3.07 -45.24 -5.44
C ILE A 41 -4.01 -45.81 -6.52
N SER A 42 -4.05 -47.12 -6.73
CA SER A 42 -4.98 -47.77 -7.68
C SER A 42 -6.45 -47.55 -7.29
N ALA A 43 -6.77 -47.60 -5.98
CA ALA A 43 -8.11 -47.33 -5.48
C ALA A 43 -8.50 -45.85 -5.71
N GLN A 44 -7.57 -44.91 -5.45
CA GLN A 44 -7.80 -43.50 -5.70
C GLN A 44 -7.94 -43.19 -7.20
N LEU A 45 -7.14 -43.81 -8.06
CA LEU A 45 -7.28 -43.70 -9.51
C LEU A 45 -8.64 -44.24 -10.00
N LYS A 46 -9.15 -45.35 -9.45
CA LYS A 46 -10.51 -45.82 -9.72
C LYS A 46 -11.57 -44.79 -9.35
N ARG A 47 -11.40 -44.13 -8.19
CA ARG A 47 -12.30 -43.04 -7.76
C ARG A 47 -12.21 -41.83 -8.69
N LEU A 48 -11.01 -41.42 -9.12
CA LEU A 48 -10.79 -40.35 -10.09
C LEU A 48 -11.49 -40.65 -11.43
N ARG A 49 -11.34 -41.84 -11.96
CA ARG A 49 -12.04 -42.28 -13.18
C ARG A 49 -13.56 -42.14 -13.09
N ALA A 50 -14.13 -42.54 -11.94
CA ALA A 50 -15.56 -42.37 -11.71
C ALA A 50 -16.00 -40.90 -11.60
N LEU A 51 -15.14 -39.99 -11.12
CA LEU A 51 -15.42 -38.59 -11.00
C LEU A 51 -15.26 -37.81 -12.32
N THR A 52 -14.25 -38.17 -13.12
CA THR A 52 -13.93 -37.48 -14.38
C THR A 52 -14.68 -38.09 -15.58
N GLY A 53 -15.19 -39.33 -15.45
CA GLY A 53 -15.77 -40.06 -16.56
C GLY A 53 -14.75 -40.55 -17.60
N ASP A 54 -13.44 -40.46 -17.27
CA ASP A 54 -12.35 -40.76 -18.18
C ASP A 54 -11.41 -41.82 -17.61
N ALA A 55 -10.77 -42.63 -18.49
CA ALA A 55 -9.82 -43.66 -18.09
C ALA A 55 -8.53 -43.09 -17.48
N LEU A 56 -8.22 -41.81 -17.74
CA LEU A 56 -7.05 -41.03 -17.34
C LEU A 56 -5.71 -41.59 -17.80
N LEU A 57 -5.50 -42.91 -17.70
CA LEU A 57 -4.35 -43.62 -18.22
C LEU A 57 -4.83 -44.81 -19.05
N VAL A 58 -4.30 -44.97 -20.25
CA VAL A 58 -4.56 -46.08 -21.20
C VAL A 58 -3.27 -46.82 -21.52
N ARG A 59 -3.37 -48.07 -21.94
CA ARG A 59 -2.20 -48.85 -22.40
C ARG A 59 -1.66 -48.27 -23.70
N SER A 60 -0.36 -48.07 -23.77
CA SER A 60 0.34 -47.60 -24.97
C SER A 60 1.70 -48.28 -25.04
N GLY A 61 1.85 -49.17 -25.99
CA GLY A 61 3.03 -50.04 -26.08
C GLY A 61 3.27 -50.87 -24.80
N THR A 62 4.46 -50.78 -24.23
CA THR A 62 4.86 -51.48 -22.98
C THR A 62 4.47 -50.74 -21.70
N GLY A 63 3.77 -49.57 -21.77
CA GLY A 63 3.48 -48.74 -20.61
C GLY A 63 2.06 -48.20 -20.57
N LEU A 64 1.88 -47.16 -19.76
CA LEU A 64 0.66 -46.38 -19.66
C LEU A 64 0.91 -44.99 -20.20
N ALA A 65 -0.03 -44.46 -20.97
CA ALA A 65 -0.03 -43.08 -21.45
C ALA A 65 -1.27 -42.31 -20.95
N PRO A 66 -1.16 -41.01 -20.65
CA PRO A 66 -2.31 -40.22 -20.27
C PRO A 66 -3.25 -39.96 -21.44
N THR A 67 -4.55 -39.93 -21.16
CA THR A 67 -5.57 -39.51 -22.15
C THR A 67 -5.50 -37.98 -22.40
N ALA A 68 -6.12 -37.48 -23.46
CA ALA A 68 -6.23 -36.04 -23.74
C ALA A 68 -6.93 -35.31 -22.57
N THR A 69 -7.98 -35.92 -21.99
CA THR A 69 -8.66 -35.43 -20.80
C THR A 69 -7.70 -35.35 -19.61
N ALA A 70 -6.91 -36.39 -19.36
CA ALA A 70 -5.95 -36.39 -18.27
C ALA A 70 -4.93 -35.24 -18.41
N LEU A 71 -4.39 -35.03 -19.63
CA LEU A 71 -3.44 -33.95 -19.90
C LEU A 71 -4.05 -32.55 -19.64
N SER A 72 -5.31 -32.35 -20.01
CA SER A 72 -6.00 -31.07 -19.74
C SER A 72 -6.28 -30.80 -18.26
N LEU A 73 -6.24 -31.82 -17.41
CA LEU A 73 -6.44 -31.72 -15.96
C LEU A 73 -5.14 -31.42 -15.19
N VAL A 74 -3.97 -31.55 -15.79
CA VAL A 74 -2.67 -31.38 -15.09
C VAL A 74 -2.50 -29.97 -14.57
N GLU A 75 -2.71 -28.96 -15.42
CA GLU A 75 -2.52 -27.55 -15.07
C GLU A 75 -3.54 -27.06 -14.02
N PRO A 76 -4.86 -27.33 -14.15
CA PRO A 76 -5.82 -27.05 -13.08
C PRO A 76 -5.47 -27.72 -11.75
N ALA A 77 -5.02 -28.98 -11.77
CA ALA A 77 -4.62 -29.70 -10.56
C ALA A 77 -3.37 -29.08 -9.92
N ALA A 78 -2.38 -28.71 -10.71
CA ALA A 78 -1.19 -28.01 -10.24
C ALA A 78 -1.55 -26.67 -9.58
N THR A 79 -2.44 -25.90 -10.19
CA THR A 79 -2.94 -24.62 -9.65
C THR A 79 -3.62 -24.80 -8.30
N ILE A 80 -4.53 -25.77 -8.16
CA ILE A 80 -5.20 -26.08 -6.89
C ILE A 80 -4.18 -26.45 -5.80
N LEU A 81 -3.21 -27.31 -6.13
CA LEU A 81 -2.17 -27.72 -5.19
C LEU A 81 -1.27 -26.55 -4.78
N HIS A 82 -0.93 -25.67 -5.70
CA HIS A 82 -0.18 -24.46 -5.43
C HIS A 82 -0.94 -23.52 -4.47
N GLN A 83 -2.20 -23.24 -4.75
CA GLN A 83 -3.06 -22.43 -3.88
C GLN A 83 -3.21 -23.05 -2.49
N ALA A 84 -3.39 -24.37 -2.42
CA ALA A 84 -3.43 -25.07 -1.14
C ALA A 84 -2.12 -24.98 -0.36
N GLN A 85 -0.97 -25.00 -1.05
CA GLN A 85 0.33 -24.75 -0.42
C GLN A 85 0.48 -23.32 0.12
N LEU A 86 -0.10 -22.33 -0.56
CA LEU A 86 -0.12 -20.95 -0.06
C LEU A 86 -0.97 -20.80 1.20
N ILE A 87 -2.07 -21.56 1.29
CA ILE A 87 -3.02 -21.51 2.43
C ILE A 87 -2.53 -22.37 3.61
N PHE A 88 -2.14 -23.64 3.34
CA PHE A 88 -1.90 -24.67 4.35
C PHE A 88 -0.46 -25.18 4.40
N GLY A 89 0.37 -24.78 3.43
CA GLY A 89 1.80 -25.09 3.48
C GLY A 89 2.36 -24.60 4.80
N GLU A 90 3.26 -25.38 5.41
CA GLU A 90 3.98 -24.91 6.57
C GLU A 90 4.40 -23.48 6.27
N ARG A 91 3.77 -22.52 6.97
CA ARG A 91 4.43 -21.24 7.15
C ARG A 91 5.80 -21.65 7.64
N ARG A 92 6.79 -21.62 6.76
CA ARG A 92 8.15 -21.70 7.21
C ARG A 92 8.29 -20.58 8.22
N ALA A 93 7.97 -20.95 9.46
CA ALA A 93 8.46 -20.22 10.60
C ALA A 93 9.95 -20.08 10.31
N SER A 94 10.35 -18.84 9.99
CA SER A 94 11.72 -18.45 9.69
C SER A 94 12.40 -19.05 8.44
N ARG A 95 11.88 -18.81 7.23
CA ARG A 95 12.83 -18.17 6.32
C ARG A 95 12.73 -16.69 6.66
N ALA A 96 13.78 -16.16 7.27
CA ALA A 96 13.94 -14.73 7.42
C ALA A 96 13.64 -14.13 6.04
N PHE A 97 12.73 -13.13 5.97
CA PHE A 97 12.45 -12.42 4.72
C PHE A 97 13.81 -11.94 4.21
N ASP A 98 14.20 -12.43 3.05
CA ASP A 98 15.39 -11.96 2.35
C ASP A 98 14.95 -10.99 1.27
N PRO A 99 15.12 -9.69 1.48
CA PRO A 99 14.72 -8.68 0.51
C PRO A 99 15.37 -8.87 -0.85
N ALA A 100 16.65 -9.25 -0.88
CA ALA A 100 17.44 -9.32 -2.12
C ALA A 100 16.92 -10.39 -3.10
N SER A 101 16.32 -11.46 -2.60
CA SER A 101 15.76 -12.54 -3.41
C SER A 101 14.23 -12.51 -3.54
N SER A 102 13.56 -11.63 -2.81
CA SER A 102 12.11 -11.58 -2.72
C SER A 102 11.45 -11.02 -3.98
N GLU A 103 10.43 -11.70 -4.48
CA GLU A 103 9.51 -11.24 -5.55
C GLU A 103 8.21 -10.67 -4.97
N ALA A 104 8.23 -10.21 -3.73
CA ALA A 104 7.05 -9.65 -3.07
C ALA A 104 6.49 -8.45 -3.85
N ALA A 105 5.18 -8.27 -3.79
CA ALA A 105 4.54 -7.02 -4.20
C ALA A 105 4.26 -6.19 -2.94
N PHE A 106 4.62 -4.91 -2.96
CA PHE A 106 4.32 -3.95 -1.92
C PHE A 106 3.37 -2.91 -2.44
N THR A 107 2.19 -2.82 -1.85
CA THR A 107 1.17 -1.80 -2.16
C THR A 107 1.14 -0.77 -1.05
N ILE A 108 1.50 0.48 -1.39
CA ILE A 108 1.59 1.59 -0.44
C ILE A 108 0.61 2.67 -0.86
N ALA A 109 -0.29 3.07 0.02
CA ALA A 109 -1.12 4.24 -0.19
C ALA A 109 -0.55 5.44 0.58
N ALA A 110 -0.42 6.58 -0.09
CA ALA A 110 0.16 7.77 0.52
C ALA A 110 -0.57 9.05 0.12
N SER A 111 -0.58 10.03 1.03
CA SER A 111 -1.06 11.37 0.71
C SER A 111 -0.01 12.12 -0.11
N ASP A 112 -0.47 12.90 -1.07
CA ASP A 112 0.38 13.70 -1.96
C ASP A 112 0.87 15.02 -1.33
N TYR A 113 0.49 15.31 -0.07
CA TYR A 113 1.03 16.42 0.74
C TYR A 113 2.21 16.03 1.64
N LEU A 114 2.79 14.87 1.43
CA LEU A 114 4.11 14.53 1.95
C LEU A 114 5.19 15.42 1.33
N ASP A 115 6.37 15.45 1.94
CA ASP A 115 7.56 15.99 1.25
C ASP A 115 7.66 15.33 -0.15
N PRO A 116 7.74 16.10 -1.24
CA PRO A 116 7.82 15.57 -2.60
C PRO A 116 8.94 14.56 -2.84
N LEU A 117 9.99 14.57 -2.02
CA LEU A 117 11.10 13.61 -2.09
C LEU A 117 10.84 12.32 -1.29
N PHE A 118 9.77 12.25 -0.49
CA PHE A 118 9.52 11.10 0.38
C PHE A 118 9.30 9.80 -0.43
N LEU A 119 8.35 9.83 -1.35
CA LEU A 119 8.05 8.64 -2.17
C LEU A 119 9.17 8.28 -3.16
N PRO A 120 9.82 9.24 -3.86
CA PRO A 120 11.00 8.95 -4.67
C PRO A 120 12.13 8.29 -3.90
N GLU A 121 12.48 8.79 -2.72
CA GLU A 121 13.51 8.22 -1.86
C GLU A 121 13.12 6.82 -1.37
N LEU A 122 11.86 6.64 -0.98
CA LEU A 122 11.34 5.33 -0.59
C LEU A 122 11.46 4.32 -1.73
N VAL A 123 11.02 4.69 -2.93
CA VAL A 123 11.10 3.80 -4.10
C VAL A 123 12.55 3.44 -4.42
N ALA A 124 13.46 4.41 -4.43
CA ALA A 124 14.88 4.16 -4.68
C ALA A 124 15.47 3.18 -3.64
N ARG A 125 15.13 3.37 -2.36
CA ARG A 125 15.58 2.52 -1.26
C ARG A 125 14.99 1.10 -1.34
N LEU A 126 13.70 0.98 -1.67
CA LEU A 126 13.05 -0.33 -1.85
C LEU A 126 13.65 -1.08 -3.04
N GLN A 127 13.90 -0.41 -4.16
CA GLN A 127 14.54 -1.03 -5.34
C GLN A 127 15.97 -1.47 -5.04
N ALA A 128 16.75 -0.69 -4.30
CA ALA A 128 18.10 -1.07 -3.90
C ALA A 128 18.11 -2.27 -2.95
N GLY A 129 17.17 -2.32 -1.99
CA GLY A 129 17.09 -3.39 -0.99
C GLY A 129 16.39 -4.66 -1.48
N ALA A 130 15.41 -4.52 -2.36
CA ALA A 130 14.60 -5.63 -2.87
C ALA A 130 14.42 -5.51 -4.40
N PRO A 131 15.46 -5.78 -5.21
CA PRO A 131 15.49 -5.48 -6.64
C PRO A 131 14.48 -6.27 -7.48
N LYS A 132 13.93 -7.36 -6.96
CA LYS A 132 12.92 -8.18 -7.64
C LYS A 132 11.50 -7.89 -7.17
N ALA A 133 11.34 -7.07 -6.13
CA ALA A 133 10.03 -6.70 -5.62
C ALA A 133 9.29 -5.78 -6.61
N ARG A 134 7.96 -5.87 -6.60
CA ARG A 134 7.08 -4.93 -7.29
C ARG A 134 6.56 -3.91 -6.28
N ILE A 135 6.50 -2.65 -6.70
CA ILE A 135 6.03 -1.54 -5.86
C ILE A 135 4.84 -0.91 -6.56
N GLU A 136 3.74 -0.81 -5.85
CA GLU A 136 2.54 -0.12 -6.31
C GLU A 136 2.21 1.02 -5.36
N LEU A 137 2.06 2.24 -5.91
CA LEU A 137 1.76 3.43 -5.14
C LEU A 137 0.33 3.89 -5.46
N HIS A 138 -0.48 4.06 -4.42
CA HIS A 138 -1.84 4.56 -4.52
C HIS A 138 -1.92 5.93 -3.86
N ALA A 139 -2.67 6.84 -4.48
CA ALA A 139 -3.00 8.12 -3.85
C ALA A 139 -4.10 7.91 -2.80
N LEU A 140 -3.95 8.50 -1.63
CA LEU A 140 -5.04 8.64 -0.67
C LEU A 140 -6.03 9.68 -1.21
N SER A 141 -7.04 9.22 -1.93
CA SER A 141 -8.15 10.03 -2.44
C SER A 141 -9.39 9.89 -1.55
N PRO A 142 -10.39 10.79 -1.69
CA PRO A 142 -11.65 10.68 -0.97
C PRO A 142 -12.39 9.36 -1.16
N ASP A 143 -12.25 8.76 -2.34
CA ASP A 143 -12.94 7.53 -2.73
C ASP A 143 -12.12 6.27 -2.42
N TYR A 144 -10.91 6.42 -1.84
CA TYR A 144 -10.03 5.31 -1.56
C TYR A 144 -10.25 4.76 -0.15
N ASP A 145 -10.96 3.63 -0.06
CA ASP A 145 -11.20 2.93 1.22
C ASP A 145 -9.96 2.15 1.67
N TYR A 146 -8.96 2.90 2.16
CA TYR A 146 -7.72 2.33 2.66
C TYR A 146 -7.91 1.40 3.87
N ARG A 147 -8.95 1.60 4.70
CA ARG A 147 -9.20 0.76 5.87
C ARG A 147 -9.57 -0.65 5.46
N SER A 148 -10.53 -0.79 4.57
CA SER A 148 -10.91 -2.09 4.00
C SER A 148 -9.75 -2.71 3.18
N GLY A 149 -9.01 -1.90 2.42
CA GLY A 149 -7.83 -2.35 1.68
C GLY A 149 -6.76 -2.96 2.59
N LEU A 150 -6.43 -2.30 3.70
CA LEU A 150 -5.51 -2.82 4.73
C LEU A 150 -6.05 -4.10 5.38
N ALA A 151 -7.34 -4.15 5.74
CA ALA A 151 -7.95 -5.31 6.37
C ALA A 151 -7.98 -6.54 5.46
N ARG A 152 -8.15 -6.36 4.14
CA ARG A 152 -8.11 -7.43 3.14
C ARG A 152 -6.70 -7.79 2.67
N GLY A 153 -5.67 -7.04 3.10
CA GLY A 153 -4.29 -7.23 2.63
C GLY A 153 -4.07 -6.81 1.17
N GLU A 154 -4.92 -5.97 0.62
CA GLU A 154 -4.78 -5.35 -0.72
C GLU A 154 -3.81 -4.17 -0.68
N VAL A 155 -3.64 -3.58 0.49
CA VAL A 155 -2.69 -2.52 0.82
C VAL A 155 -1.86 -2.96 2.01
N ASP A 156 -0.55 -2.83 1.92
CA ASP A 156 0.37 -3.21 3.00
C ASP A 156 0.56 -2.10 4.02
N LEU A 157 0.57 -0.85 3.54
CA LEU A 157 0.92 0.31 4.34
C LEU A 157 0.24 1.58 3.83
N VAL A 158 -0.18 2.43 4.76
CA VAL A 158 -0.72 3.76 4.46
C VAL A 158 0.13 4.83 5.13
N ILE A 159 0.49 5.88 4.40
CA ILE A 159 1.31 6.99 4.90
C ILE A 159 0.53 8.30 4.75
N GLY A 160 0.35 9.03 5.85
CA GLY A 160 -0.38 10.30 5.83
C GLY A 160 -0.37 11.00 7.16
N ASN A 161 -1.22 12.01 7.29
CA ASN A 161 -1.44 12.73 8.53
C ASN A 161 -2.92 12.69 8.95
N TRP A 162 -3.15 12.58 10.23
CA TRP A 162 -4.47 12.58 10.85
C TRP A 162 -4.40 13.39 12.15
N LEU A 163 -5.46 14.14 12.45
CA LEU A 163 -5.63 14.71 13.80
C LEU A 163 -5.88 13.61 14.81
N GLU A 164 -6.69 12.62 14.43
CA GLU A 164 -7.05 11.45 15.22
C GLU A 164 -6.91 10.22 14.32
N PRO A 165 -5.79 9.48 14.39
CA PRO A 165 -5.62 8.27 13.62
C PRO A 165 -6.64 7.20 13.99
N PRO A 166 -7.07 6.32 13.04
CA PRO A 166 -7.97 5.22 13.32
C PRO A 166 -7.46 4.30 14.40
N GLY A 167 -8.25 4.09 15.47
CA GLY A 167 -7.85 3.30 16.63
C GLY A 167 -7.79 1.79 16.37
N GLU A 168 -8.44 1.30 15.31
CA GLU A 168 -8.44 -0.10 14.90
C GLU A 168 -7.21 -0.53 14.10
N LEU A 169 -6.35 0.41 13.70
CA LEU A 169 -5.12 0.14 12.96
C LEU A 169 -3.89 0.29 13.85
N HIS A 170 -2.88 -0.50 13.56
CA HIS A 170 -1.55 -0.22 14.09
C HIS A 170 -1.01 1.06 13.49
N LEU A 171 -0.29 1.82 14.27
CA LEU A 171 0.34 3.06 13.83
C LEU A 171 1.76 3.20 14.36
N ALA A 172 2.60 3.88 13.59
CA ALA A 172 3.84 4.43 14.07
C ALA A 172 4.02 5.86 13.57
N ARG A 173 4.42 6.74 14.48
CA ARG A 173 4.76 8.12 14.13
C ARG A 173 6.05 8.13 13.32
N LEU A 174 6.06 8.89 12.23
CA LEU A 174 7.21 9.08 11.35
C LEU A 174 7.96 10.37 11.71
N PHE A 175 7.29 11.50 11.58
CA PHE A 175 7.85 12.83 11.88
C PHE A 175 6.74 13.84 12.18
N THR A 176 7.14 15.04 12.61
CA THR A 176 6.26 16.20 12.72
C THR A 176 6.78 17.31 11.86
N ASP A 177 5.88 18.14 11.34
CA ASP A 177 6.19 19.27 10.50
C ASP A 177 5.48 20.54 11.00
N GLU A 178 6.15 21.68 10.86
CA GLU A 178 5.59 22.99 11.21
C GLU A 178 4.59 23.43 10.13
N ILE A 179 3.43 23.95 10.54
CA ILE A 179 2.47 24.54 9.60
C ILE A 179 2.91 25.95 9.23
N VAL A 180 2.95 26.19 7.92
CA VAL A 180 3.33 27.47 7.33
C VAL A 180 2.33 27.86 6.23
N CYS A 181 2.46 29.09 5.72
CA CYS A 181 1.78 29.54 4.51
C CYS A 181 2.78 29.62 3.36
N LEU A 182 2.42 29.06 2.20
CA LEU A 182 3.12 29.27 0.94
C LEU A 182 2.30 30.23 0.08
N VAL A 183 2.94 31.23 -0.50
CA VAL A 183 2.33 32.27 -1.34
C VAL A 183 3.24 32.62 -2.50
N GLY A 184 2.70 33.20 -3.58
CA GLY A 184 3.51 33.79 -4.64
C GLY A 184 4.40 34.95 -4.09
N GLU A 185 5.56 35.17 -4.71
CA GLU A 185 6.47 36.24 -4.27
C GLU A 185 5.85 37.65 -4.36
N ASP A 186 4.90 37.82 -5.30
CA ASP A 186 4.16 39.08 -5.50
C ASP A 186 2.94 39.24 -4.57
N HIS A 187 2.63 38.21 -3.78
CA HIS A 187 1.52 38.28 -2.82
C HIS A 187 1.71 39.41 -1.82
N PRO A 188 0.67 40.21 -1.48
CA PRO A 188 0.80 41.33 -0.53
C PRO A 188 1.43 40.93 0.80
N ALA A 189 1.15 39.76 1.34
CA ALA A 189 1.75 39.24 2.57
C ALA A 189 3.26 38.95 2.42
N ALA A 190 3.73 38.58 1.22
CA ALA A 190 5.16 38.38 0.96
C ALA A 190 5.93 39.71 0.86
N ARG A 191 5.28 40.76 0.34
CA ARG A 191 5.84 42.10 0.22
C ARG A 191 5.83 42.84 1.56
N TYR A 192 4.78 42.65 2.39
CA TYR A 192 4.57 43.32 3.66
C TYR A 192 4.33 42.32 4.81
N PRO A 193 5.33 41.53 5.22
CA PRO A 193 5.13 40.43 6.19
C PRO A 193 4.61 40.89 7.56
N ARG A 194 4.92 42.14 7.98
CA ARG A 194 4.42 42.70 9.25
C ARG A 194 2.89 42.88 9.27
N THR A 195 2.27 42.94 8.12
CA THR A 195 0.79 43.09 8.00
C THR A 195 0.07 41.75 7.93
N TRP A 196 0.80 40.61 7.93
CA TRP A 196 0.24 39.30 7.87
C TRP A 196 -0.23 38.85 9.25
N VAL A 197 -1.46 39.21 9.57
CA VAL A 197 -2.13 39.02 10.87
C VAL A 197 -3.34 38.05 10.68
N PRO A 198 -3.89 37.46 11.77
CA PRO A 198 -4.99 36.50 11.67
C PRO A 198 -6.18 36.96 10.82
N SER A 199 -6.63 38.21 10.99
CA SER A 199 -7.76 38.71 10.22
C SER A 199 -7.51 38.78 8.71
N ARG A 200 -6.29 39.13 8.30
CA ARG A 200 -5.91 39.12 6.88
C ARG A 200 -5.75 37.70 6.31
N TYR A 201 -5.23 36.82 7.13
CA TYR A 201 -5.15 35.39 6.75
C TYR A 201 -6.55 34.81 6.49
N LEU A 202 -7.51 35.03 7.40
CA LEU A 202 -8.87 34.49 7.25
C LEU A 202 -9.60 35.12 6.05
N ALA A 203 -9.34 36.42 5.76
CA ALA A 203 -9.95 37.12 4.64
C ALA A 203 -9.29 36.85 3.27
N ALA A 204 -8.07 36.27 3.26
CA ALA A 204 -7.37 35.92 2.03
C ALA A 204 -8.08 34.80 1.27
N GLU A 205 -7.78 34.69 -0.02
CA GLU A 205 -8.25 33.59 -0.85
C GLU A 205 -7.30 32.39 -0.71
N HIS A 206 -7.84 31.24 -0.32
CA HIS A 206 -7.05 30.05 -0.08
C HIS A 206 -7.27 28.99 -1.15
N VAL A 207 -6.19 28.25 -1.44
CA VAL A 207 -6.25 26.96 -2.09
C VAL A 207 -6.08 25.85 -1.04
N ALA A 208 -6.86 24.80 -1.14
CA ALA A 208 -6.83 23.65 -0.23
C ALA A 208 -6.85 22.33 -1.00
N PRO A 209 -6.36 21.22 -0.43
CA PRO A 209 -6.57 19.90 -1.00
C PRO A 209 -8.06 19.55 -1.01
N THR A 210 -8.45 18.66 -1.93
CA THR A 210 -9.77 18.03 -1.89
C THR A 210 -9.85 17.12 -0.67
N CYS A 211 -10.92 17.24 0.13
CA CYS A 211 -11.10 16.45 1.35
C CYS A 211 -11.44 15.00 1.03
N PHE A 212 -11.12 14.08 1.96
CA PHE A 212 -11.28 12.62 1.83
C PHE A 212 -12.74 12.11 1.77
N ALA A 213 -13.73 12.95 2.08
CA ALA A 213 -15.14 12.63 1.88
C ALA A 213 -15.96 13.92 1.83
N PRO A 214 -17.17 13.90 1.21
CA PRO A 214 -18.10 15.01 1.27
C PRO A 214 -18.43 15.35 2.72
N GLY A 215 -18.28 16.64 3.10
CA GLY A 215 -18.56 17.12 4.45
C GLY A 215 -17.42 16.91 5.47
N VAL A 216 -16.36 16.17 5.13
CA VAL A 216 -15.16 16.04 5.97
C VAL A 216 -14.23 17.22 5.72
N ARG A 217 -13.81 17.88 6.80
CA ARG A 217 -12.85 18.98 6.74
C ARG A 217 -11.43 18.40 6.73
N GLY A 218 -10.53 19.03 5.97
CA GLY A 218 -9.09 18.78 6.07
C GLY A 218 -8.54 19.26 7.43
N VAL A 219 -7.36 18.78 7.79
CA VAL A 219 -6.70 19.04 9.10
C VAL A 219 -6.64 20.53 9.45
N ILE A 220 -6.37 21.39 8.46
CA ILE A 220 -6.33 22.86 8.65
C ILE A 220 -7.71 23.41 8.96
N ASP A 221 -8.70 23.09 8.12
CA ASP A 221 -10.06 23.61 8.24
C ASP A 221 -10.77 23.08 9.49
N GLU A 222 -10.48 21.84 9.89
CA GLU A 222 -10.98 21.23 11.12
C GLU A 222 -10.42 21.95 12.36
N HIS A 223 -9.12 22.24 12.37
CA HIS A 223 -8.49 22.97 13.47
C HIS A 223 -9.07 24.39 13.61
N LEU A 224 -9.25 25.09 12.48
CA LEU A 224 -9.88 26.41 12.48
C LEU A 224 -11.31 26.37 13.01
N ALA A 225 -12.10 25.39 12.57
CA ALA A 225 -13.48 25.21 13.00
C ALA A 225 -13.61 24.94 14.52
N ARG A 226 -12.70 24.17 15.11
CA ARG A 226 -12.64 23.95 16.58
C ARG A 226 -12.40 25.26 17.36
N GLN A 227 -11.84 26.28 16.71
CA GLN A 227 -11.64 27.63 17.28
C GLN A 227 -12.72 28.62 16.87
N GLY A 228 -13.77 28.18 16.18
CA GLY A 228 -14.82 29.06 15.65
C GLY A 228 -14.34 29.97 14.51
N LEU A 229 -13.25 29.59 13.83
CA LEU A 229 -12.65 30.32 12.72
C LEU A 229 -12.92 29.62 11.40
N GLU A 230 -13.03 30.42 10.33
CA GLU A 230 -13.19 29.93 8.96
C GLU A 230 -12.35 30.78 8.00
N ARG A 231 -11.69 30.14 7.03
CA ARG A 231 -10.95 30.80 5.95
C ARG A 231 -11.69 30.66 4.62
N ARG A 232 -11.50 31.61 3.72
CA ARG A 232 -12.15 31.62 2.41
C ARG A 232 -11.41 30.73 1.42
N VAL A 233 -11.80 29.46 1.31
CA VAL A 233 -11.24 28.51 0.32
C VAL A 233 -11.97 28.71 -1.02
N VAL A 234 -11.26 29.23 -2.03
CA VAL A 234 -11.81 29.51 -3.37
C VAL A 234 -11.38 28.48 -4.40
N VAL A 235 -10.31 27.72 -4.14
CA VAL A 235 -9.85 26.63 -4.99
C VAL A 235 -9.67 25.37 -4.14
N ARG A 236 -10.20 24.22 -4.62
CA ARG A 236 -9.88 22.89 -4.12
C ARG A 236 -9.26 22.06 -5.23
N SER A 237 -8.15 21.40 -4.95
CA SER A 237 -7.43 20.61 -5.96
C SER A 237 -7.06 19.24 -5.43
N PRO A 238 -7.31 18.16 -6.19
CA PRO A 238 -6.78 16.83 -5.89
C PRO A 238 -5.28 16.72 -6.26
N HIS A 239 -4.75 17.68 -7.02
CA HIS A 239 -3.36 17.71 -7.50
C HIS A 239 -2.49 18.60 -6.60
N PHE A 240 -2.19 18.13 -5.39
CA PHE A 240 -1.52 18.92 -4.38
C PHE A 240 -0.14 19.41 -4.84
N GLY A 241 0.61 18.55 -5.51
CA GLY A 241 1.94 18.90 -6.05
C GLY A 241 1.95 20.02 -7.10
N LEU A 242 0.79 20.35 -7.73
CA LEU A 242 0.66 21.44 -8.68
C LEU A 242 0.29 22.79 -8.03
N ILE A 243 -0.13 22.77 -6.76
CA ILE A 243 -0.54 24.01 -6.06
C ILE A 243 0.58 25.06 -6.04
N PRO A 244 1.85 24.75 -5.78
CA PRO A 244 2.92 25.75 -5.80
C PRO A 244 3.05 26.49 -7.14
N LEU A 245 2.79 25.82 -8.27
CA LEU A 245 2.76 26.44 -9.60
C LEU A 245 1.58 27.42 -9.75
N MET A 246 0.43 27.09 -9.16
CA MET A 246 -0.72 28.00 -9.13
C MET A 246 -0.42 29.25 -8.28
N LEU A 247 0.26 29.07 -7.13
CA LEU A 247 0.64 30.18 -6.25
C LEU A 247 1.62 31.14 -6.92
N ALA A 248 2.52 30.64 -7.75
CA ALA A 248 3.47 31.44 -8.52
C ALA A 248 2.80 32.45 -9.48
N GLN A 249 1.52 32.23 -9.81
CA GLN A 249 0.77 33.01 -10.79
C GLN A 249 -0.48 33.69 -10.19
N THR A 250 -0.72 33.54 -8.89
CA THR A 250 -1.94 34.01 -8.22
C THR A 250 -1.64 34.61 -6.85
N HIS A 251 -2.64 35.25 -6.27
CA HIS A 251 -2.57 35.70 -4.85
C HIS A 251 -3.24 34.67 -3.90
N LEU A 252 -3.30 33.41 -4.25
CA LEU A 252 -3.81 32.37 -3.38
C LEU A 252 -2.82 32.06 -2.24
N VAL A 253 -3.34 31.55 -1.14
CA VAL A 253 -2.57 31.12 0.02
C VAL A 253 -2.74 29.61 0.20
N LEU A 254 -1.65 28.85 0.28
CA LEU A 254 -1.65 27.46 0.73
C LEU A 254 -1.16 27.42 2.18
N THR A 255 -1.90 26.75 3.05
CA THR A 255 -1.48 26.44 4.43
C THR A 255 -1.20 24.95 4.52
N THR A 256 0.07 24.58 4.78
CA THR A 256 0.53 23.19 4.82
C THR A 256 1.86 23.06 5.58
N GLY A 257 2.46 21.88 5.57
CA GLY A 257 3.75 21.61 6.20
C GLY A 257 4.92 22.35 5.53
N ARG A 258 5.88 22.74 6.35
CA ARG A 258 7.10 23.44 5.91
C ARG A 258 7.95 22.59 4.98
N LEU A 259 8.05 21.27 5.24
CA LEU A 259 8.86 20.35 4.43
C LEU A 259 8.43 20.37 2.98
N PHE A 260 7.12 20.21 2.73
CA PHE A 260 6.56 20.33 1.38
C PHE A 260 6.92 21.67 0.75
N CYS A 261 6.66 22.78 1.45
CA CYS A 261 6.89 24.12 0.92
C CYS A 261 8.36 24.38 0.56
N SER A 262 9.30 23.89 1.37
CA SER A 262 10.74 24.13 1.22
C SER A 262 11.31 23.59 -0.11
N ARG A 263 10.66 22.61 -0.71
CA ARG A 263 11.09 22.04 -2.00
C ARG A 263 10.83 22.93 -3.20
N PHE A 264 9.97 23.93 -3.04
CA PHE A 264 9.54 24.78 -4.16
C PHE A 264 10.15 26.18 -4.14
N VAL A 265 10.65 26.65 -2.99
CA VAL A 265 11.12 28.05 -2.85
C VAL A 265 12.39 28.38 -3.65
N GLU A 266 13.17 27.36 -4.03
CA GLU A 266 14.36 27.57 -4.87
C GLU A 266 14.03 27.49 -6.37
N ALA A 267 12.96 26.77 -6.73
CA ALA A 267 12.60 26.49 -8.11
C ALA A 267 11.49 27.40 -8.66
N LEU A 268 10.66 27.98 -7.79
CA LEU A 268 9.50 28.79 -8.15
C LEU A 268 9.51 30.15 -7.43
N PRO A 269 8.88 31.19 -8.02
CA PRO A 269 8.73 32.50 -7.41
C PRO A 269 7.67 32.48 -6.28
N VAL A 270 7.92 31.67 -5.24
CA VAL A 270 7.05 31.52 -4.07
C VAL A 270 7.82 31.76 -2.78
N LYS A 271 7.13 32.13 -1.73
CA LYS A 271 7.72 32.43 -0.40
C LYS A 271 6.97 31.72 0.71
N ILE A 272 7.73 31.20 1.67
CA ILE A 272 7.19 30.66 2.92
C ILE A 272 7.02 31.79 3.92
N LEU A 273 5.79 31.92 4.42
CA LEU A 273 5.45 32.86 5.49
C LEU A 273 5.06 32.05 6.75
N ARG A 274 5.35 32.62 7.92
CA ARG A 274 4.79 32.08 9.15
C ARG A 274 3.27 32.20 9.11
N CYS A 275 2.58 31.10 9.47
CA CYS A 275 1.14 31.18 9.65
C CYS A 275 0.80 32.06 10.83
N PRO A 276 -0.07 33.08 10.70
CA PRO A 276 -0.41 33.96 11.79
C PRO A 276 -1.38 33.39 12.82
N ILE A 277 -1.96 32.19 12.51
CA ILE A 277 -2.75 31.39 13.42
C ILE A 277 -1.86 30.27 13.95
N GLU A 278 -1.95 29.97 15.24
CA GLU A 278 -1.23 28.86 15.85
C GLU A 278 -1.91 27.54 15.53
N PHE A 279 -1.15 26.63 14.96
CA PHE A 279 -1.55 25.26 14.69
C PHE A 279 -0.66 24.30 15.47
N PRO A 280 -1.18 23.14 15.92
CA PRO A 280 -0.34 22.06 16.35
C PRO A 280 0.51 21.56 15.16
N PRO A 281 1.71 21.03 15.40
CA PRO A 281 2.51 20.45 14.33
C PRO A 281 1.74 19.35 13.60
N LEU A 282 1.85 19.28 12.28
CA LEU A 282 1.37 18.14 11.50
C LEU A 282 2.16 16.91 11.90
N THR A 283 1.47 15.87 12.33
CA THR A 283 2.10 14.59 12.64
C THR A 283 1.78 13.59 11.53
N TYR A 284 2.83 13.05 10.93
CA TYR A 284 2.73 12.01 9.90
C TYR A 284 2.92 10.64 10.53
N TYR A 285 2.13 9.70 10.06
CA TYR A 285 2.08 8.32 10.53
C TYR A 285 2.21 7.35 9.38
N GLN A 286 2.68 6.16 9.67
CA GLN A 286 2.41 4.96 8.88
C GLN A 286 1.38 4.11 9.62
N LEU A 287 0.40 3.61 8.88
CA LEU A 287 -0.69 2.77 9.39
C LEU A 287 -0.66 1.41 8.70
N TRP A 288 -0.97 0.35 9.44
CA TRP A 288 -1.12 -1.01 8.90
C TRP A 288 -2.11 -1.82 9.72
N HIS A 289 -2.59 -2.93 9.19
CA HIS A 289 -3.55 -3.81 9.84
C HIS A 289 -2.88 -5.04 10.46
N ASP A 290 -3.55 -5.72 11.38
CA ASP A 290 -3.10 -6.99 11.99
C ASP A 290 -2.72 -8.05 10.97
N VAL A 291 -3.39 -8.09 9.83
CA VAL A 291 -3.12 -9.01 8.72
C VAL A 291 -1.64 -8.98 8.29
N SER A 292 -1.02 -7.80 8.26
CA SER A 292 0.39 -7.62 7.86
C SER A 292 1.32 -7.40 9.06
N HIS A 293 0.80 -7.31 10.31
CA HIS A 293 1.59 -6.95 11.49
C HIS A 293 2.75 -7.91 11.74
N ALA A 294 2.48 -9.21 11.73
CA ALA A 294 3.48 -10.26 11.97
C ALA A 294 4.30 -10.63 10.73
N SER A 295 3.97 -10.09 9.55
CA SER A 295 4.68 -10.35 8.30
C SER A 295 6.12 -9.84 8.36
N ALA A 296 7.10 -10.68 8.02
CA ALA A 296 8.51 -10.27 7.97
C ALA A 296 8.76 -9.25 6.84
N ALA A 297 8.10 -9.41 5.68
CA ALA A 297 8.12 -8.45 4.59
C ALA A 297 7.48 -7.10 5.01
N GLY A 298 6.32 -7.15 5.69
CA GLY A 298 5.67 -5.94 6.21
C GLY A 298 6.52 -5.21 7.26
N ARG A 299 7.23 -5.93 8.14
CA ARG A 299 8.19 -5.30 9.09
C ARG A 299 9.31 -4.59 8.35
N TRP A 300 9.94 -5.27 7.38
CA TRP A 300 10.99 -4.69 6.57
C TRP A 300 10.51 -3.43 5.84
N LEU A 301 9.33 -3.47 5.21
CA LEU A 301 8.75 -2.30 4.54
C LEU A 301 8.60 -1.11 5.52
N ARG A 302 8.03 -1.35 6.71
CA ARG A 302 7.84 -0.31 7.72
C ARG A 302 9.16 0.28 8.22
N GLU A 303 10.22 -0.51 8.29
CA GLU A 303 11.57 -0.06 8.61
C GLU A 303 12.13 0.85 7.52
N GLN A 304 11.98 0.48 6.23
CA GLN A 304 12.40 1.33 5.12
C GLN A 304 11.68 2.70 5.14
N VAL A 305 10.37 2.71 5.37
CA VAL A 305 9.57 3.95 5.48
C VAL A 305 10.05 4.81 6.66
N ARG A 306 10.33 4.22 7.81
CA ARG A 306 10.85 4.94 8.98
C ARG A 306 12.22 5.55 8.72
N ASP A 307 13.10 4.81 8.06
CA ASP A 307 14.45 5.29 7.75
C ASP A 307 14.43 6.47 6.78
N VAL A 308 13.57 6.44 5.76
CA VAL A 308 13.35 7.59 4.86
C VAL A 308 12.83 8.80 5.65
N ALA A 309 11.87 8.59 6.54
CA ALA A 309 11.34 9.64 7.39
C ALA A 309 12.43 10.30 8.25
N LEU A 310 13.33 9.51 8.84
CA LEU A 310 14.45 10.00 9.64
C LEU A 310 15.47 10.77 8.79
N THR A 311 15.78 10.28 7.59
CA THR A 311 16.71 10.95 6.66
C THR A 311 16.17 12.34 6.26
N LEU A 312 14.89 12.42 5.86
CA LEU A 312 14.31 13.69 5.45
C LEU A 312 14.13 14.68 6.62
N ALA A 313 13.79 14.16 7.81
CA ALA A 313 13.69 15.00 9.02
C ALA A 313 15.05 15.59 9.45
N SER A 314 16.16 14.86 9.23
CA SER A 314 17.51 15.36 9.56
C SER A 314 18.00 16.47 8.64
N HIS A 315 17.43 16.63 7.45
CA HIS A 315 17.73 17.70 6.50
C HIS A 315 16.89 18.97 6.76
N GLN A 316 16.11 19.02 7.83
CA GLN A 316 15.41 20.24 8.23
C GLN A 316 16.41 21.29 8.70
N PRO A 317 16.36 22.54 8.20
CA PRO A 317 17.03 23.63 8.87
C PRO A 317 16.42 23.78 10.28
N PRO A 318 17.25 23.94 11.32
CA PRO A 318 16.77 23.98 12.70
C PRO A 318 15.67 25.04 12.83
N ALA A 319 14.54 24.65 13.43
CA ALA A 319 13.48 25.57 13.78
C ALA A 319 14.13 26.72 14.59
N ARG A 320 14.08 27.95 14.08
CA ARG A 320 14.63 29.11 14.80
C ARG A 320 13.95 29.16 16.16
N ARG A 321 14.72 28.86 17.22
CA ARG A 321 14.27 29.02 18.61
C ARG A 321 13.70 30.41 18.79
N ARG A 322 12.53 30.51 19.42
CA ARG A 322 11.95 31.78 19.85
C ARG A 322 13.01 32.58 20.63
N PRO A 323 13.30 33.87 20.36
CA PRO A 323 13.79 34.75 21.38
C PRO A 323 12.69 34.91 22.43
N ALA A 324 13.09 34.83 23.68
CA ALA A 324 12.22 34.97 24.86
C ALA A 324 11.57 36.38 24.89
#